data_0d4c9ed0f954ff5814d763fce7983445
#
_entry.id   0d4c9ed0f954ff5814d763fce7983445
#
_cell.length_a   1.000
_cell.length_b   1.000
_cell.length_c   1.000
_cell.angle_alpha   90.00
_cell.angle_beta   90.00
_cell.angle_gamma   90.00
#
_symmetry.space_group_name_H-M   'P 1'
#
loop_
_entity.id
_entity.type
_entity.pdbx_description
1 polymer ?
#
loop_
_entity_poly.entity_id
_entity_poly.type
_entity_poly.pdbx_seq_one_letter_code
_entity_poly.pdbx_strand_id
1 'polypeptide(L)'
;MRHIKSAIGLAAAMTVAFGFYGCNGDDTSASNTTTPPATQPAAPSTPVAEVTGKWTTGDLHVHTTESDDAQSKLVDVLDQAMISNNLDWTAISNHLRVSTRDQNGTAIVGGPLPFSKAMADYEIPAVRQLQVNGSYLSKLIFSAFEWDMPTHDHMNVGIFTGSPLGTATKAANQFEYYFTDRPAAQFDAVDVANWNATGTKGYTTHADAVRAVAWLRDNYPDTSYALINHPSRNTGKYTAADYREFNDTAPKIAFAVEGMIGNQMEPDRGGYATTYVDANLKNRVYGGVDYVVAQVGGIWDALLGDGRRFWNVGDSDHHFKTVGTNSSGYFPGEYAKTYVWIDNRNTGIKGVLEGVRSGKMFSVFGDLINALDFNIASGAGKSEMGGELKAKAGETVTVTIRFKSPDHNNYQYPINGGVNVNMRPVVDHVDLIAGDVTPRAAAGTPGYSKETNDSTKVIATFTSTDWKLDKDGYNTVTYTYTATKNQYFRLRGTNLGMNVPGETSNGNPLPDQKTTVTEPDARFNAINARNYNDLWFYSNPVFVTVGS
;
A
#
# COMPACT_ATOMS: atom_id res chain seq x y z
N MET A 1 4.77 -36.96 -46.95
CA MET A 1 5.41 -36.54 -48.23
C MET A 1 5.65 -35.06 -48.22
N ARG A 2 6.89 -34.65 -48.56
CA ARG A 2 7.44 -33.30 -48.83
C ARG A 2 7.73 -32.45 -47.57
N HIS A 3 8.93 -32.48 -47.11
CA HIS A 3 10.25 -31.77 -47.34
C HIS A 3 10.28 -30.36 -46.77
N ILE A 4 10.91 -30.20 -45.66
CA ILE A 4 12.21 -29.64 -45.21
C ILE A 4 12.84 -28.62 -46.18
N LYS A 5 13.15 -27.42 -45.68
CA LYS A 5 14.41 -26.74 -45.99
C LYS A 5 14.84 -25.82 -44.82
N SER A 6 16.04 -26.14 -44.37
CA SER A 6 16.90 -25.34 -43.48
C SER A 6 17.46 -24.11 -44.20
N ALA A 7 17.74 -23.06 -43.44
CA ALA A 7 18.71 -22.06 -43.84
C ALA A 7 19.59 -21.67 -42.65
N ILE A 8 20.85 -21.92 -42.79
CA ILE A 8 22.01 -21.57 -41.96
C ILE A 8 22.48 -20.17 -42.40
N GLY A 9 22.79 -19.29 -41.49
CA GLY A 9 23.38 -17.98 -41.74
C GLY A 9 24.25 -17.52 -40.57
N LEU A 10 25.39 -17.62 -40.71
CA LEU A 10 26.77 -17.13 -40.64
C LEU A 10 26.99 -16.06 -39.54
N ALA A 11 27.87 -16.40 -38.61
CA ALA A 11 28.49 -15.50 -37.63
C ALA A 11 29.65 -14.73 -38.27
N ALA A 12 29.75 -13.45 -38.00
CA ALA A 12 30.94 -12.66 -38.31
C ALA A 12 31.56 -12.15 -37.01
N ALA A 13 32.75 -12.59 -36.72
CA ALA A 13 33.61 -12.11 -35.65
C ALA A 13 34.40 -10.87 -36.14
N MET A 14 34.40 -9.79 -35.39
CA MET A 14 35.33 -8.69 -35.58
C MET A 14 36.34 -8.66 -34.43
N THR A 15 37.60 -8.88 -34.82
CA THR A 15 38.81 -8.76 -34.00
C THR A 15 39.28 -7.33 -34.04
N VAL A 16 39.51 -6.68 -32.87
CA VAL A 16 40.19 -5.39 -32.77
C VAL A 16 41.58 -5.61 -32.20
N ALA A 17 42.59 -5.21 -32.96
CA ALA A 17 44.01 -5.32 -32.63
C ALA A 17 44.46 -4.13 -31.76
N PHE A 18 45.24 -4.43 -30.73
CA PHE A 18 46.01 -3.46 -29.95
C PHE A 18 47.31 -3.07 -30.68
N GLY A 19 47.57 -1.79 -30.83
CA GLY A 19 48.85 -1.27 -31.24
C GLY A 19 49.51 -0.47 -30.12
N PHE A 20 50.62 -0.97 -29.60
CA PHE A 20 51.55 -0.24 -28.75
C PHE A 20 52.54 0.54 -29.62
N TYR A 21 52.84 1.80 -29.34
CA TYR A 21 54.09 2.42 -29.68
C TYR A 21 54.62 3.27 -28.49
N GLY A 22 55.88 3.07 -28.25
CA GLY A 22 56.62 3.57 -27.11
C GLY A 22 57.30 4.90 -27.33
N CYS A 23 57.94 5.31 -26.26
CA CYS A 23 58.64 6.56 -25.95
C CYS A 23 59.78 6.95 -26.90
N ASN A 24 60.04 8.26 -27.03
CA ASN A 24 61.35 8.85 -26.70
C ASN A 24 61.24 10.38 -26.60
N GLY A 25 61.97 10.95 -25.64
CA GLY A 25 61.99 12.35 -25.32
C GLY A 25 62.93 13.18 -26.21
N ASP A 26 62.82 14.47 -26.08
CA ASP A 26 63.93 15.40 -25.89
C ASP A 26 63.43 16.81 -25.55
N ASP A 27 64.16 17.45 -24.66
CA ASP A 27 64.03 18.79 -24.15
C ASP A 27 64.22 19.90 -25.21
N THR A 28 63.39 20.93 -25.15
CA THR A 28 63.88 22.33 -25.30
C THR A 28 62.83 23.31 -24.74
N SER A 29 63.32 24.22 -23.91
CA SER A 29 62.61 25.33 -23.26
C SER A 29 62.20 26.45 -24.25
N ALA A 30 60.98 26.98 -24.11
CA ALA A 30 60.69 28.41 -24.42
C ALA A 30 59.32 28.87 -23.86
N SER A 31 59.42 29.88 -23.07
CA SER A 31 58.52 31.02 -22.75
C SER A 31 57.02 30.85 -22.59
N ASN A 32 56.59 31.21 -21.39
CA ASN A 32 55.22 31.52 -20.93
C ASN A 32 54.49 32.54 -21.80
N THR A 33 53.32 32.14 -22.31
CA THR A 33 52.15 33.01 -22.46
C THR A 33 50.92 32.25 -22.00
N THR A 34 50.35 32.61 -20.85
CA THR A 34 49.15 32.07 -20.29
C THR A 34 47.92 32.56 -21.08
N THR A 35 47.35 31.68 -21.89
CA THR A 35 45.97 31.81 -22.38
C THR A 35 45.04 31.04 -21.46
N PRO A 36 43.91 31.59 -20.98
CA PRO A 36 42.96 30.83 -20.16
C PRO A 36 42.41 29.64 -20.94
N PRO A 37 42.18 28.46 -20.32
CA PRO A 37 41.59 27.33 -21.02
C PRO A 37 40.16 27.68 -21.44
N ALA A 38 39.87 27.46 -22.70
CA ALA A 38 38.52 27.54 -23.23
C ALA A 38 37.62 26.57 -22.46
N THR A 39 36.54 27.06 -21.85
CA THR A 39 35.50 26.27 -21.26
C THR A 39 34.88 25.36 -22.33
N GLN A 40 35.17 24.09 -22.24
CA GLN A 40 34.51 23.06 -23.06
C GLN A 40 33.00 23.11 -22.78
N PRO A 41 32.14 23.20 -23.79
CA PRO A 41 30.70 23.13 -23.59
C PRO A 41 30.36 21.82 -22.88
N ALA A 42 29.58 21.90 -21.81
CA ALA A 42 29.07 20.73 -21.16
C ALA A 42 28.36 19.84 -22.19
N ALA A 43 28.72 18.56 -22.22
CA ALA A 43 28.03 17.58 -23.05
C ALA A 43 26.52 17.64 -22.76
N PRO A 44 25.66 17.62 -23.79
CA PRO A 44 24.22 17.61 -23.56
C PRO A 44 23.88 16.42 -22.68
N SER A 45 23.22 16.68 -21.55
CA SER A 45 22.68 15.63 -20.67
C SER A 45 21.74 14.79 -21.51
N THR A 46 22.04 13.51 -21.65
CA THR A 46 21.11 12.55 -22.25
C THR A 46 19.78 12.66 -21.51
N PRO A 47 18.65 12.88 -22.20
CA PRO A 47 17.36 12.87 -21.51
C PRO A 47 17.20 11.54 -20.78
N VAL A 48 16.97 11.60 -19.48
CA VAL A 48 16.55 10.42 -18.73
C VAL A 48 15.24 9.97 -19.37
N ALA A 49 15.21 8.75 -19.90
CA ALA A 49 14.01 8.21 -20.51
C ALA A 49 12.87 8.31 -19.51
N GLU A 50 11.78 8.96 -19.90
CA GLU A 50 10.59 9.10 -19.06
C GLU A 50 10.07 7.69 -18.74
N VAL A 51 9.95 7.39 -17.46
CA VAL A 51 9.46 6.09 -17.00
C VAL A 51 7.98 6.02 -17.33
N THR A 52 7.64 5.23 -18.34
CA THR A 52 6.25 5.00 -18.71
C THR A 52 5.62 3.99 -17.78
N GLY A 53 4.38 4.20 -17.40
CA GLY A 53 3.63 3.32 -16.51
C GLY A 53 2.14 3.66 -16.55
N LYS A 54 1.37 2.98 -15.73
CA LYS A 54 -0.07 3.21 -15.61
C LYS A 54 -0.52 3.15 -14.15
N TRP A 55 -1.56 3.89 -13.85
CA TRP A 55 -2.32 3.70 -12.61
C TRP A 55 -3.12 2.40 -12.70
N THR A 56 -3.09 1.63 -11.62
CA THR A 56 -3.87 0.41 -11.44
C THR A 56 -4.55 0.45 -10.09
N THR A 57 -5.68 -0.23 -9.98
CA THR A 57 -6.43 -0.35 -8.73
C THR A 57 -6.33 -1.76 -8.19
N GLY A 58 -6.22 -1.87 -6.88
CA GLY A 58 -6.15 -3.18 -6.25
C GLY A 58 -6.48 -3.18 -4.76
N ASP A 59 -6.44 -4.38 -4.22
CA ASP A 59 -6.74 -4.71 -2.84
C ASP A 59 -5.76 -5.80 -2.38
N LEU A 60 -5.08 -5.57 -1.25
CA LEU A 60 -4.09 -6.48 -0.68
C LEU A 60 -4.67 -7.33 0.46
N HIS A 61 -5.90 -7.02 0.93
CA HIS A 61 -6.47 -7.62 2.13
C HIS A 61 -7.89 -8.12 1.87
N VAL A 62 -7.98 -9.41 1.51
CA VAL A 62 -9.24 -10.03 1.09
C VAL A 62 -9.34 -11.45 1.63
N HIS A 63 -10.44 -11.74 2.32
CA HIS A 63 -10.75 -13.06 2.86
C HIS A 63 -11.82 -13.78 2.03
N THR A 64 -11.77 -15.10 2.10
CA THR A 64 -12.75 -16.02 1.51
C THR A 64 -13.12 -17.10 2.54
N THR A 65 -14.00 -18.03 2.16
CA THR A 65 -14.42 -19.14 3.04
C THR A 65 -13.29 -20.00 3.61
N GLU A 66 -12.05 -19.84 3.15
CA GLU A 66 -10.87 -20.53 3.73
C GLU A 66 -10.43 -19.91 5.06
N SER A 67 -10.77 -18.64 5.31
CA SER A 67 -10.76 -18.06 6.66
C SER A 67 -11.98 -18.54 7.44
N ASP A 68 -11.81 -18.84 8.72
CA ASP A 68 -12.86 -19.41 9.57
C ASP A 68 -14.01 -18.43 9.86
N ASP A 69 -13.74 -17.14 9.84
CA ASP A 69 -14.65 -16.02 10.06
C ASP A 69 -15.23 -15.41 8.78
N ALA A 70 -14.71 -15.75 7.59
CA ALA A 70 -15.23 -15.26 6.33
C ALA A 70 -16.31 -16.20 5.75
N GLN A 71 -17.27 -15.63 4.99
CA GLN A 71 -18.42 -16.36 4.47
C GLN A 71 -18.55 -16.33 2.95
N SER A 72 -17.83 -15.44 2.28
CA SER A 72 -17.90 -15.31 0.83
C SER A 72 -17.00 -16.33 0.13
N LYS A 73 -17.56 -17.04 -0.85
CA LYS A 73 -16.78 -17.98 -1.67
C LYS A 73 -15.79 -17.24 -2.54
N LEU A 74 -14.68 -17.88 -2.88
CA LEU A 74 -13.64 -17.30 -3.73
C LEU A 74 -14.21 -16.73 -5.05
N VAL A 75 -15.05 -17.49 -5.74
CA VAL A 75 -15.63 -17.05 -7.02
C VAL A 75 -16.51 -15.81 -6.85
N ASP A 76 -17.33 -15.75 -5.79
CA ASP A 76 -18.21 -14.62 -5.52
C ASP A 76 -17.40 -13.34 -5.23
N VAL A 77 -16.32 -13.49 -4.46
CA VAL A 77 -15.38 -12.39 -4.16
C VAL A 77 -14.69 -11.90 -5.43
N LEU A 78 -14.21 -12.83 -6.27
CA LEU A 78 -13.52 -12.48 -7.52
C LEU A 78 -14.45 -11.84 -8.54
N ASP A 79 -15.70 -12.29 -8.67
CA ASP A 79 -16.68 -11.66 -9.55
C ASP A 79 -16.98 -10.22 -9.13
N GLN A 80 -17.10 -9.99 -7.82
CA GLN A 80 -17.29 -8.63 -7.31
C GLN A 80 -16.03 -7.78 -7.53
N ALA A 81 -14.86 -8.25 -7.11
CA ALA A 81 -13.61 -7.51 -7.22
C ALA A 81 -13.23 -7.20 -8.68
N MET A 82 -13.22 -8.22 -9.54
CA MET A 82 -12.62 -8.14 -10.88
C MET A 82 -13.60 -7.69 -11.96
N ILE A 83 -14.89 -8.03 -11.83
CA ILE A 83 -15.91 -7.70 -12.82
C ILE A 83 -16.73 -6.49 -12.38
N SER A 84 -17.41 -6.58 -11.23
CA SER A 84 -18.31 -5.52 -10.78
C SER A 84 -17.57 -4.24 -10.40
N ASN A 85 -16.52 -4.35 -9.61
CA ASN A 85 -15.72 -3.22 -9.10
C ASN A 85 -14.47 -2.94 -9.95
N ASN A 86 -14.22 -3.78 -10.95
CA ASN A 86 -13.19 -3.61 -11.97
C ASN A 86 -11.77 -3.35 -11.44
N LEU A 87 -11.37 -3.98 -10.33
CA LEU A 87 -9.99 -3.92 -9.88
C LEU A 87 -9.06 -4.53 -10.95
N ASP A 88 -7.85 -3.99 -11.07
CA ASP A 88 -6.81 -4.54 -11.95
C ASP A 88 -6.13 -5.77 -11.35
N TRP A 89 -6.01 -5.80 -10.02
CA TRP A 89 -5.38 -6.88 -9.27
C TRP A 89 -5.97 -7.04 -7.86
N THR A 90 -5.80 -8.23 -7.27
CA THR A 90 -6.09 -8.50 -5.86
C THR A 90 -5.18 -9.57 -5.30
N ALA A 91 -4.84 -9.45 -4.02
CA ALA A 91 -4.27 -10.51 -3.21
C ALA A 91 -5.39 -11.17 -2.39
N ILE A 92 -5.57 -12.49 -2.52
CA ILE A 92 -6.35 -13.24 -1.54
C ILE A 92 -5.43 -13.48 -0.35
N SER A 93 -5.83 -13.02 0.83
CA SER A 93 -4.97 -12.99 2.01
C SER A 93 -5.68 -13.56 3.24
N ASN A 94 -6.26 -14.73 3.09
CA ASN A 94 -6.92 -15.43 4.19
C ASN A 94 -6.01 -15.53 5.43
N HIS A 95 -6.61 -15.67 6.61
CA HIS A 95 -5.86 -15.82 7.85
C HIS A 95 -4.88 -17.00 7.83
N LEU A 96 -3.65 -16.78 8.28
CA LEU A 96 -2.65 -17.84 8.45
C LEU A 96 -2.98 -18.70 9.68
N ARG A 97 -4.17 -19.25 9.68
CA ARG A 97 -4.73 -20.13 10.72
C ARG A 97 -4.98 -21.52 10.16
N VAL A 98 -5.74 -22.32 10.85
CA VAL A 98 -6.19 -23.62 10.33
C VAL A 98 -7.43 -23.43 9.49
N SER A 99 -7.38 -23.81 8.21
CA SER A 99 -8.55 -23.82 7.33
C SER A 99 -9.37 -25.08 7.55
N THR A 100 -10.64 -24.90 7.84
CA THR A 100 -11.62 -26.00 7.99
C THR A 100 -12.44 -26.22 6.71
N ARG A 101 -12.43 -25.24 5.80
CA ARG A 101 -13.20 -25.19 4.56
C ARG A 101 -12.30 -24.87 3.37
N ASP A 102 -12.70 -25.32 2.20
CA ASP A 102 -12.08 -24.96 0.93
C ASP A 102 -12.62 -23.62 0.40
N GLN A 103 -12.13 -23.20 -0.78
CA GLN A 103 -12.53 -21.98 -1.48
C GLN A 103 -14.01 -21.90 -1.87
N ASN A 104 -14.77 -23.00 -1.77
CA ASN A 104 -16.21 -23.07 -2.02
C ASN A 104 -17.02 -23.09 -0.70
N GLY A 105 -16.35 -23.06 0.44
CA GLY A 105 -16.98 -23.20 1.76
C GLY A 105 -17.32 -24.65 2.13
N THR A 106 -16.77 -25.64 1.41
CA THR A 106 -16.97 -27.06 1.68
C THR A 106 -15.94 -27.52 2.72
N ALA A 107 -16.36 -28.35 3.67
CA ALA A 107 -15.45 -28.91 4.67
C ALA A 107 -14.32 -29.71 4.00
N ILE A 108 -13.08 -29.44 4.43
CA ILE A 108 -11.89 -30.11 3.87
C ILE A 108 -11.92 -31.60 4.23
N VAL A 109 -11.80 -32.44 3.21
CA VAL A 109 -11.75 -33.90 3.37
C VAL A 109 -10.42 -34.29 4.04
N GLY A 110 -10.49 -35.05 5.10
CA GLY A 110 -9.31 -35.43 5.90
C GLY A 110 -9.07 -34.51 7.10
N GLY A 111 -9.86 -33.46 7.26
CA GLY A 111 -9.81 -32.54 8.40
C GLY A 111 -9.11 -31.22 8.13
N PRO A 112 -9.01 -30.37 9.15
CA PRO A 112 -8.42 -29.04 9.02
C PRO A 112 -6.95 -29.07 8.59
N LEU A 113 -6.55 -28.13 7.75
CA LEU A 113 -5.16 -27.95 7.26
C LEU A 113 -4.58 -26.61 7.70
N PRO A 114 -3.26 -26.48 7.88
CA PRO A 114 -2.59 -25.18 7.88
C PRO A 114 -2.98 -24.37 6.63
N PHE A 115 -3.23 -23.07 6.78
CA PHE A 115 -3.71 -22.28 5.65
C PHE A 115 -2.76 -22.32 4.45
N SER A 116 -1.45 -22.27 4.70
CA SER A 116 -0.47 -22.35 3.60
C SER A 116 -0.57 -23.62 2.75
N LYS A 117 -1.09 -24.72 3.32
CA LYS A 117 -1.44 -25.94 2.60
C LYS A 117 -2.79 -25.83 1.89
N ALA A 118 -3.82 -25.29 2.57
CA ALA A 118 -5.12 -25.05 1.94
C ALA A 118 -4.98 -24.12 0.73
N MET A 119 -4.24 -23.03 0.86
CA MET A 119 -3.89 -22.13 -0.24
C MET A 119 -3.24 -22.86 -1.42
N ALA A 120 -2.30 -23.77 -1.16
CA ALA A 120 -1.61 -24.54 -2.21
C ALA A 120 -2.50 -25.59 -2.88
N ASP A 121 -3.36 -26.24 -2.10
CA ASP A 121 -4.14 -27.40 -2.54
C ASP A 121 -5.51 -27.00 -3.12
N TYR A 122 -6.08 -25.86 -2.72
CA TYR A 122 -7.43 -25.41 -3.08
C TYR A 122 -7.47 -24.05 -3.75
N GLU A 123 -7.00 -22.98 -3.10
CA GLU A 123 -7.13 -21.60 -3.56
C GLU A 123 -6.39 -21.34 -4.89
N ILE A 124 -5.08 -21.59 -4.92
CA ILE A 124 -4.25 -21.35 -6.10
C ILE A 124 -4.71 -22.20 -7.32
N PRO A 125 -5.00 -23.51 -7.15
CA PRO A 125 -5.57 -24.31 -8.25
C PRO A 125 -6.90 -23.78 -8.76
N ALA A 126 -7.79 -23.32 -7.87
CA ALA A 126 -9.10 -22.78 -8.26
C ALA A 126 -8.95 -21.47 -9.06
N VAL A 127 -8.13 -20.52 -8.60
CA VAL A 127 -7.83 -19.29 -9.36
C VAL A 127 -7.28 -19.62 -10.74
N ARG A 128 -6.31 -20.53 -10.80
CA ARG A 128 -5.71 -20.98 -12.08
C ARG A 128 -6.75 -21.61 -12.99
N GLN A 129 -7.63 -22.45 -12.47
CA GLN A 129 -8.69 -23.08 -13.27
C GLN A 129 -9.67 -22.06 -13.82
N LEU A 130 -10.09 -21.07 -13.03
CA LEU A 130 -10.93 -19.97 -13.49
C LEU A 130 -10.26 -19.20 -14.64
N GLN A 131 -8.98 -18.88 -14.52
CA GLN A 131 -8.24 -18.18 -15.57
C GLN A 131 -8.05 -19.02 -16.82
N VAL A 132 -7.76 -20.32 -16.70
CA VAL A 132 -7.68 -21.26 -17.84
C VAL A 132 -9.03 -21.37 -18.56
N ASN A 133 -10.14 -21.29 -17.83
CA ASN A 133 -11.50 -21.30 -18.40
C ASN A 133 -11.91 -19.94 -19.02
N GLY A 134 -11.01 -18.95 -18.98
CA GLY A 134 -11.25 -17.65 -19.62
C GLY A 134 -11.79 -16.57 -18.68
N SER A 135 -11.95 -16.84 -17.38
CA SER A 135 -12.35 -15.81 -16.39
C SER A 135 -11.16 -14.93 -16.03
N TYR A 136 -11.39 -13.64 -15.82
CA TYR A 136 -10.41 -12.67 -15.33
C TYR A 136 -9.09 -12.60 -16.11
N LEU A 137 -9.11 -12.80 -17.44
CA LEU A 137 -7.92 -12.93 -18.30
C LEU A 137 -6.96 -11.74 -18.25
N SER A 138 -7.47 -10.54 -18.04
CA SER A 138 -6.66 -9.32 -17.96
C SER A 138 -6.37 -8.88 -16.53
N LYS A 139 -6.77 -9.66 -15.54
CA LYS A 139 -6.66 -9.35 -14.12
C LYS A 139 -5.55 -10.15 -13.48
N LEU A 140 -4.87 -9.55 -12.50
CA LEU A 140 -3.88 -10.25 -11.71
C LEU A 140 -4.47 -10.65 -10.36
N ILE A 141 -4.52 -11.95 -10.12
CA ILE A 141 -4.98 -12.53 -8.85
C ILE A 141 -3.83 -13.37 -8.31
N PHE A 142 -3.46 -13.14 -7.06
CA PHE A 142 -2.39 -13.88 -6.40
C PHE A 142 -2.73 -14.13 -4.94
N SER A 143 -2.07 -15.11 -4.34
CA SER A 143 -2.27 -15.49 -2.95
C SER A 143 -1.21 -14.87 -2.05
N ALA A 144 -1.65 -14.42 -0.90
CA ALA A 144 -0.89 -13.94 0.23
C ALA A 144 -1.55 -14.50 1.51
N PHE A 145 -1.24 -13.98 2.67
CA PHE A 145 -1.93 -14.37 3.89
C PHE A 145 -1.90 -13.25 4.94
N GLU A 146 -2.91 -13.23 5.78
CA GLU A 146 -2.93 -12.39 6.97
C GLU A 146 -2.44 -13.22 8.17
N TRP A 147 -1.36 -12.75 8.77
CA TRP A 147 -0.69 -13.41 9.89
C TRP A 147 -1.05 -12.77 11.23
N ASP A 148 -1.53 -13.59 12.17
CA ASP A 148 -1.68 -13.20 13.58
C ASP A 148 -0.30 -13.01 14.20
N MET A 149 0.14 -11.77 14.36
CA MET A 149 1.48 -11.48 14.89
C MET A 149 1.54 -11.73 16.39
N PRO A 150 2.59 -12.38 16.89
CA PRO A 150 2.77 -12.53 18.34
C PRO A 150 2.79 -11.16 19.03
N THR A 151 1.98 -10.99 20.06
CA THR A 151 1.79 -9.79 20.89
C THR A 151 1.13 -8.60 20.22
N HIS A 152 1.02 -8.60 18.90
CA HIS A 152 0.41 -7.54 18.10
C HIS A 152 -0.96 -7.96 17.54
N ASP A 153 -1.47 -7.19 16.59
CA ASP A 153 -2.62 -7.56 15.77
C ASP A 153 -2.13 -8.27 14.49
N HIS A 154 -2.60 -7.93 13.31
CA HIS A 154 -2.32 -8.68 12.09
C HIS A 154 -1.30 -7.98 11.17
N MET A 155 -0.72 -8.78 10.28
CA MET A 155 0.16 -8.32 9.23
C MET A 155 -0.12 -9.10 7.94
N ASN A 156 -0.37 -8.41 6.85
CA ASN A 156 -0.46 -9.01 5.52
C ASN A 156 0.92 -9.36 4.99
N VAL A 157 1.11 -10.62 4.61
CA VAL A 157 2.41 -11.13 4.14
C VAL A 157 2.24 -11.78 2.76
N GLY A 158 3.03 -11.32 1.81
CA GLY A 158 3.20 -11.95 0.50
C GLY A 158 4.62 -12.46 0.34
N ILE A 159 4.77 -13.71 -0.14
CA ILE A 159 6.07 -14.32 -0.43
C ILE A 159 6.02 -14.92 -1.84
N PHE A 160 6.93 -14.50 -2.70
CA PHE A 160 6.91 -14.87 -4.12
C PHE A 160 8.24 -15.41 -4.58
N THR A 161 8.19 -16.32 -5.59
CA THR A 161 9.37 -16.88 -6.24
C THR A 161 9.10 -17.13 -7.72
N GLY A 162 10.16 -17.42 -8.46
CA GLY A 162 10.06 -17.76 -9.87
C GLY A 162 10.17 -16.57 -10.82
N SER A 163 10.09 -16.85 -12.11
CA SER A 163 10.12 -15.86 -13.19
C SER A 163 9.16 -16.30 -14.31
N PRO A 164 7.98 -15.69 -14.43
CA PRO A 164 7.42 -14.61 -13.61
C PRO A 164 7.19 -15.01 -12.15
N LEU A 165 7.08 -14.01 -11.25
CA LEU A 165 6.80 -14.26 -9.84
C LEU A 165 5.44 -14.93 -9.66
N GLY A 166 5.39 -15.93 -8.78
CA GLY A 166 4.19 -16.59 -8.29
C GLY A 166 4.29 -16.79 -6.78
N THR A 167 3.16 -17.06 -6.12
CA THR A 167 3.11 -17.34 -4.68
C THR A 167 4.02 -18.52 -4.32
N ALA A 168 4.90 -18.31 -3.35
CA ALA A 168 5.90 -19.29 -2.91
C ALA A 168 5.31 -20.21 -1.83
N THR A 169 4.51 -21.22 -2.23
CA THR A 169 3.78 -22.09 -1.30
C THR A 169 4.67 -22.80 -0.27
N LYS A 170 5.85 -23.28 -0.66
CA LYS A 170 6.81 -23.88 0.28
C LYS A 170 7.37 -22.88 1.29
N ALA A 171 7.60 -21.64 0.87
CA ALA A 171 8.04 -20.59 1.77
C ALA A 171 6.91 -20.17 2.73
N ALA A 172 5.67 -20.11 2.24
CA ALA A 172 4.50 -19.88 3.09
C ALA A 172 4.33 -21.00 4.12
N ASN A 173 4.50 -22.28 3.74
CA ASN A 173 4.51 -23.41 4.68
C ASN A 173 5.60 -23.26 5.75
N GLN A 174 6.81 -22.88 5.35
CA GLN A 174 7.93 -22.67 6.28
C GLN A 174 7.67 -21.51 7.23
N PHE A 175 7.12 -20.39 6.70
CA PHE A 175 6.74 -19.24 7.51
C PHE A 175 5.66 -19.62 8.54
N GLU A 176 4.59 -20.30 8.11
CA GLU A 176 3.52 -20.77 9.01
C GLU A 176 4.07 -21.72 10.07
N TYR A 177 4.95 -22.63 9.69
CA TYR A 177 5.61 -23.52 10.66
C TYR A 177 6.41 -22.75 11.71
N TYR A 178 7.23 -21.80 11.30
CA TYR A 178 8.11 -21.09 12.24
C TYR A 178 7.38 -20.10 13.14
N PHE A 179 6.40 -19.37 12.60
CA PHE A 179 5.85 -18.18 13.21
C PHE A 179 4.39 -18.28 13.64
N THR A 180 3.88 -19.51 13.72
CA THR A 180 2.56 -19.81 14.31
C THR A 180 2.66 -21.00 15.26
N ASP A 181 1.55 -21.31 15.96
CA ASP A 181 1.46 -22.44 16.87
C ASP A 181 1.26 -23.80 16.15
N ARG A 182 1.21 -23.84 14.82
CA ARG A 182 0.94 -25.08 14.06
C ARG A 182 1.90 -26.19 14.44
N PRO A 183 1.43 -27.40 14.82
CA PRO A 183 2.28 -28.51 15.18
C PRO A 183 3.01 -29.09 13.96
N ALA A 184 4.25 -29.56 14.16
CA ALA A 184 5.08 -30.15 13.13
C ALA A 184 4.39 -31.27 12.34
N ALA A 185 3.52 -32.04 12.99
CA ALA A 185 2.79 -33.15 12.36
C ALA A 185 1.82 -32.73 11.24
N GLN A 186 1.50 -31.43 11.15
CA GLN A 186 0.65 -30.89 10.07
C GLN A 186 1.43 -30.58 8.79
N PHE A 187 2.76 -30.64 8.81
CA PHE A 187 3.63 -30.36 7.68
C PHE A 187 4.39 -31.62 7.22
N ASP A 188 5.02 -31.53 6.05
CA ASP A 188 5.86 -32.64 5.55
C ASP A 188 7.05 -32.86 6.50
N ALA A 189 7.29 -34.12 6.87
CA ALA A 189 8.31 -34.49 7.86
C ALA A 189 9.74 -34.18 7.39
N VAL A 190 10.01 -34.29 6.09
CA VAL A 190 11.34 -34.00 5.49
C VAL A 190 11.56 -32.49 5.49
N ASP A 191 10.54 -31.71 5.11
CA ASP A 191 10.58 -30.25 5.16
C ASP A 191 10.81 -29.76 6.59
N VAL A 192 10.07 -30.28 7.58
CA VAL A 192 10.22 -29.95 8.99
C VAL A 192 11.63 -30.27 9.52
N ALA A 193 12.20 -31.42 9.14
CA ALA A 193 13.57 -31.79 9.53
C ALA A 193 14.60 -30.79 8.97
N ASN A 194 14.44 -30.39 7.70
CA ASN A 194 15.30 -29.40 7.06
C ASN A 194 15.14 -28.00 7.69
N TRP A 195 13.91 -27.59 7.99
CA TRP A 195 13.64 -26.30 8.61
C TRP A 195 14.25 -26.23 10.02
N ASN A 196 14.09 -27.28 10.84
CA ASN A 196 14.66 -27.34 12.18
C ASN A 196 16.20 -27.35 12.18
N ALA A 197 16.83 -27.78 11.09
CA ALA A 197 18.28 -27.71 10.94
C ALA A 197 18.79 -26.29 10.64
N THR A 198 17.92 -25.40 10.11
CA THR A 198 18.31 -24.07 9.61
C THR A 198 17.68 -22.91 10.38
N GLY A 199 16.68 -23.16 11.23
CA GLY A 199 15.96 -22.14 11.95
C GLY A 199 15.28 -22.63 13.21
N THR A 200 14.65 -21.73 13.93
CA THR A 200 13.96 -22.02 15.20
C THR A 200 12.52 -21.52 15.15
N LYS A 201 11.58 -22.35 15.55
CA LYS A 201 10.18 -21.98 15.73
C LYS A 201 10.03 -20.99 16.90
N GLY A 202 9.21 -19.94 16.72
CA GLY A 202 8.90 -18.96 17.76
C GLY A 202 7.78 -18.02 17.30
N TYR A 203 6.74 -17.90 18.15
CA TYR A 203 5.49 -17.24 17.80
C TYR A 203 4.78 -16.62 19.02
N THR A 204 5.50 -16.31 20.10
CA THR A 204 4.86 -15.89 21.34
C THR A 204 5.29 -14.52 21.83
N THR A 205 6.38 -13.96 21.30
CA THR A 205 6.97 -12.72 21.77
C THR A 205 7.08 -11.68 20.68
N HIS A 206 7.22 -10.40 21.04
CA HIS A 206 7.56 -9.32 20.12
C HIS A 206 8.82 -9.63 19.31
N ALA A 207 9.86 -10.18 19.97
CA ALA A 207 11.09 -10.58 19.28
C ALA A 207 10.85 -11.66 18.22
N ASP A 208 9.86 -12.52 18.39
CA ASP A 208 9.46 -13.49 17.36
C ASP A 208 8.82 -12.80 16.16
N ALA A 209 8.01 -11.76 16.38
CA ALA A 209 7.44 -10.95 15.30
C ALA A 209 8.53 -10.23 14.50
N VAL A 210 9.49 -9.58 15.19
CA VAL A 210 10.65 -8.94 14.55
C VAL A 210 11.49 -9.96 13.76
N ARG A 211 11.69 -11.16 14.33
CA ARG A 211 12.41 -12.26 13.66
C ARG A 211 11.69 -12.74 12.39
N ALA A 212 10.37 -12.78 12.37
CA ALA A 212 9.63 -13.14 11.17
C ALA A 212 9.86 -12.13 10.03
N VAL A 213 9.85 -10.85 10.34
CA VAL A 213 10.18 -9.78 9.38
C VAL A 213 11.65 -9.88 8.92
N ALA A 214 12.57 -10.18 9.84
CA ALA A 214 13.97 -10.42 9.49
C ALA A 214 14.15 -11.65 8.61
N TRP A 215 13.39 -12.73 8.86
CA TRP A 215 13.43 -13.93 8.04
C TRP A 215 12.98 -13.66 6.60
N LEU A 216 11.95 -12.83 6.39
CA LEU A 216 11.55 -12.39 5.06
C LEU A 216 12.66 -11.60 4.37
N ARG A 217 13.32 -10.67 5.08
CA ARG A 217 14.45 -9.90 4.57
C ARG A 217 15.61 -10.80 4.14
N ASP A 218 15.93 -11.80 4.95
CA ASP A 218 17.11 -12.64 4.76
C ASP A 218 16.91 -13.69 3.65
N ASN A 219 15.66 -14.13 3.41
CA ASN A 219 15.35 -15.17 2.44
C ASN A 219 14.66 -14.66 1.17
N TYR A 220 13.86 -13.57 1.27
CA TYR A 220 13.03 -13.05 0.17
C TYR A 220 13.09 -11.51 0.08
N PRO A 221 14.28 -10.88 0.07
CA PRO A 221 14.45 -9.43 0.22
C PRO A 221 13.74 -8.60 -0.85
N ASP A 222 13.69 -9.11 -2.07
CA ASP A 222 13.12 -8.41 -3.22
C ASP A 222 11.75 -8.99 -3.67
N THR A 223 11.32 -10.09 -3.05
CA THR A 223 10.13 -10.84 -3.48
C THR A 223 9.14 -11.11 -2.34
N SER A 224 9.14 -10.30 -1.29
CA SER A 224 8.15 -10.38 -0.22
C SER A 224 7.72 -9.00 0.26
N TYR A 225 6.57 -8.94 0.91
CA TYR A 225 6.12 -7.79 1.68
C TYR A 225 5.49 -8.25 3.01
N ALA A 226 5.43 -7.32 3.96
CA ALA A 226 4.75 -7.48 5.23
C ALA A 226 4.15 -6.13 5.63
N LEU A 227 2.84 -5.98 5.57
CA LEU A 227 2.11 -4.73 5.81
C LEU A 227 1.29 -4.84 7.07
N ILE A 228 1.33 -3.83 7.93
CA ILE A 228 0.61 -3.85 9.21
C ILE A 228 -0.86 -3.52 8.95
N ASN A 229 -1.75 -4.46 9.28
CA ASN A 229 -3.19 -4.33 9.07
C ASN A 229 -3.86 -3.60 10.24
N HIS A 230 -4.94 -2.85 9.96
CA HIS A 230 -5.84 -2.19 10.92
C HIS A 230 -5.20 -1.90 12.30
N PRO A 231 -4.13 -1.09 12.35
CA PRO A 231 -3.18 -1.04 13.47
C PRO A 231 -3.77 -0.58 14.80
N SER A 232 -4.85 0.20 14.77
CA SER A 232 -5.49 0.73 15.98
C SER A 232 -6.73 -0.07 16.42
N ARG A 233 -7.07 -1.19 15.73
CA ARG A 233 -8.28 -1.96 16.02
C ARG A 233 -8.36 -2.43 17.47
N ASN A 234 -7.25 -2.90 18.01
CA ASN A 234 -7.16 -3.41 19.37
C ASN A 234 -6.23 -2.56 20.25
N THR A 235 -6.68 -2.28 21.48
CA THR A 235 -5.94 -1.45 22.43
C THR A 235 -4.57 -2.04 22.78
N GLY A 236 -3.53 -1.19 22.72
CA GLY A 236 -2.19 -1.52 23.21
C GLY A 236 -1.42 -2.54 22.38
N LYS A 237 -1.84 -2.80 21.15
CA LYS A 237 -1.16 -3.75 20.26
C LYS A 237 0.09 -3.19 19.60
N TYR A 238 0.14 -1.90 19.34
CA TYR A 238 1.28 -1.25 18.72
C TYR A 238 1.69 0.02 19.46
N THR A 239 2.99 0.29 19.48
CA THR A 239 3.60 1.55 19.86
C THR A 239 4.31 2.17 18.65
N ALA A 240 4.65 3.45 18.72
CA ALA A 240 5.44 4.09 17.67
C ALA A 240 6.83 3.45 17.50
N ALA A 241 7.37 2.84 18.56
CA ALA A 241 8.63 2.10 18.51
C ALA A 241 8.50 0.82 17.67
N ASP A 242 7.40 0.11 17.75
CA ASP A 242 7.17 -1.14 17.00
C ASP A 242 7.17 -0.89 15.50
N TYR A 243 6.47 0.16 15.02
CA TYR A 243 6.51 0.55 13.59
C TYR A 243 7.94 0.86 13.14
N ARG A 244 8.71 1.57 13.97
CA ARG A 244 10.10 1.88 13.67
C ARG A 244 10.96 0.63 13.61
N GLU A 245 10.81 -0.27 14.56
CA GLU A 245 11.60 -1.50 14.65
C GLU A 245 11.33 -2.44 13.48
N PHE A 246 10.07 -2.66 13.10
CA PHE A 246 9.73 -3.44 11.91
C PHE A 246 10.32 -2.81 10.64
N ASN A 247 10.18 -1.49 10.48
CA ASN A 247 10.74 -0.79 9.32
C ASN A 247 12.27 -0.77 9.33
N ASP A 248 12.93 -0.60 10.48
CA ASP A 248 14.41 -0.68 10.59
C ASP A 248 14.92 -2.09 10.33
N THR A 249 14.18 -3.11 10.74
CA THR A 249 14.51 -4.52 10.50
C THR A 249 14.50 -4.85 9.01
N ALA A 250 13.49 -4.38 8.27
CA ALA A 250 13.34 -4.69 6.85
C ALA A 250 12.60 -3.58 6.08
N PRO A 251 13.26 -2.45 5.74
CA PRO A 251 12.59 -1.27 5.19
C PRO A 251 11.99 -1.47 3.79
N LYS A 252 12.39 -2.51 3.06
CA LYS A 252 11.79 -2.90 1.77
C LYS A 252 10.61 -3.88 1.91
N ILE A 253 10.34 -4.36 3.12
CA ILE A 253 9.35 -5.40 3.42
C ILE A 253 8.29 -4.87 4.35
N ALA A 254 8.65 -4.32 5.50
CA ALA A 254 7.76 -3.68 6.46
C ALA A 254 7.72 -2.17 6.21
N PHE A 255 7.00 -1.75 5.18
CA PHE A 255 7.06 -0.38 4.65
C PHE A 255 5.69 0.32 4.56
N ALA A 256 4.61 -0.30 5.02
CA ALA A 256 3.30 0.31 4.94
C ALA A 256 2.37 -0.15 6.07
N VAL A 257 1.33 0.63 6.25
CA VAL A 257 0.24 0.39 7.18
C VAL A 257 -1.09 0.52 6.43
N GLU A 258 -2.03 -0.34 6.76
CA GLU A 258 -3.40 -0.25 6.31
C GLU A 258 -4.13 0.82 7.13
N GLY A 259 -4.04 2.05 6.65
CA GLY A 259 -4.68 3.19 7.32
C GLY A 259 -6.08 3.48 6.83
N MET A 260 -6.43 2.98 5.64
CA MET A 260 -7.78 3.13 5.08
C MET A 260 -8.40 1.73 4.94
N ILE A 261 -8.90 1.22 6.06
CA ILE A 261 -9.46 -0.11 6.16
C ILE A 261 -10.84 -0.09 5.48
N GLY A 262 -11.10 -1.11 4.69
CA GLY A 262 -12.41 -1.42 4.20
C GLY A 262 -13.36 -1.61 5.38
N ASN A 263 -14.57 -1.88 5.19
CA ASN A 263 -15.48 -1.78 6.27
C ASN A 263 -16.08 -3.13 6.64
N GLN A 264 -15.53 -3.70 7.68
CA GLN A 264 -16.28 -4.61 8.53
C GLN A 264 -17.19 -3.75 9.40
N MET A 265 -18.47 -3.63 9.08
CA MET A 265 -19.41 -2.77 9.80
C MET A 265 -19.79 -3.32 11.18
N GLU A 266 -18.82 -3.84 11.92
CA GLU A 266 -19.02 -4.46 13.22
C GLU A 266 -17.95 -3.97 14.21
N PRO A 267 -18.33 -3.25 15.24
CA PRO A 267 -19.68 -2.81 15.63
C PRO A 267 -20.17 -1.61 14.80
N ASP A 268 -19.30 -0.95 14.07
CA ASP A 268 -19.57 0.18 13.19
C ASP A 268 -18.50 0.21 12.06
N ARG A 269 -18.23 1.35 11.43
CA ARG A 269 -17.26 1.40 10.33
C ARG A 269 -15.84 1.09 10.81
N GLY A 270 -15.06 0.41 9.96
CA GLY A 270 -13.70 -0.04 10.23
C GLY A 270 -13.60 -1.35 11.01
N GLY A 271 -14.71 -1.93 11.46
CA GLY A 271 -14.71 -3.20 12.21
C GLY A 271 -14.03 -3.12 13.59
N TYR A 272 -13.88 -1.93 14.16
CA TYR A 272 -13.19 -1.72 15.43
C TYR A 272 -14.12 -2.02 16.61
N ALA A 273 -13.85 -3.10 17.34
CA ALA A 273 -14.63 -3.56 18.50
C ALA A 273 -14.38 -2.73 19.78
N THR A 274 -13.80 -1.55 19.65
CA THR A 274 -13.43 -0.71 20.79
C THR A 274 -14.63 0.00 21.41
N THR A 275 -14.66 0.14 22.74
CA THR A 275 -15.65 0.94 23.43
C THR A 275 -15.53 2.41 23.02
N TYR A 276 -16.64 3.01 22.61
CA TYR A 276 -16.72 4.40 22.14
C TYR A 276 -16.71 5.38 23.31
N VAL A 277 -15.56 5.58 23.94
CA VAL A 277 -15.31 6.54 25.02
C VAL A 277 -14.03 7.32 24.74
N ASP A 278 -13.89 8.50 25.36
CA ASP A 278 -12.73 9.40 25.13
C ASP A 278 -11.38 8.73 25.45
N ALA A 279 -11.34 7.82 26.43
CA ALA A 279 -10.13 7.07 26.77
C ALA A 279 -9.62 6.17 25.61
N ASN A 280 -10.47 5.85 24.65
CA ASN A 280 -10.17 4.96 23.54
C ASN A 280 -10.02 5.65 22.19
N LEU A 281 -9.82 6.97 22.15
CA LEU A 281 -9.70 7.73 20.90
C LEU A 281 -8.59 7.24 19.98
N LYS A 282 -7.50 6.71 20.53
CA LYS A 282 -6.42 6.11 19.75
C LYS A 282 -6.78 4.74 19.12
N ASN A 283 -7.89 4.17 19.50
CA ASN A 283 -8.38 2.87 19.00
C ASN A 283 -9.73 3.04 18.29
N ARG A 284 -9.86 4.13 17.56
CA ARG A 284 -11.05 4.43 16.76
C ARG A 284 -10.63 4.86 15.36
N VAL A 285 -11.56 4.79 14.45
CA VAL A 285 -11.43 5.38 13.13
C VAL A 285 -11.98 6.81 13.12
N TYR A 286 -11.50 7.60 12.17
CA TYR A 286 -11.79 9.01 11.97
C TYR A 286 -12.18 9.20 10.51
N GLY A 287 -13.46 9.37 10.25
CA GLY A 287 -13.94 9.31 8.87
C GLY A 287 -13.65 7.95 8.19
N GLY A 288 -13.68 6.85 8.95
CA GLY A 288 -13.30 5.52 8.48
C GLY A 288 -11.79 5.25 8.45
N VAL A 289 -10.94 6.27 8.60
CA VAL A 289 -9.48 6.15 8.53
C VAL A 289 -8.90 5.85 9.91
N ASP A 290 -7.96 4.91 9.97
CA ASP A 290 -7.27 4.53 11.21
C ASP A 290 -6.61 5.73 11.89
N TYR A 291 -6.63 5.75 13.21
CA TYR A 291 -6.00 6.79 14.04
C TYR A 291 -4.55 7.08 13.63
N VAL A 292 -3.78 6.04 13.31
CA VAL A 292 -2.36 6.16 12.94
C VAL A 292 -2.16 7.11 11.76
N VAL A 293 -3.07 7.09 10.77
CA VAL A 293 -2.98 7.88 9.54
C VAL A 293 -3.82 9.16 9.61
N ALA A 294 -4.98 9.11 10.25
CA ALA A 294 -5.92 10.22 10.28
C ALA A 294 -5.40 11.44 11.02
N GLN A 295 -4.61 11.24 12.10
CA GLN A 295 -4.14 12.32 12.96
C GLN A 295 -2.99 13.09 12.30
N VAL A 296 -3.22 14.37 12.01
CA VAL A 296 -2.17 15.29 11.54
C VAL A 296 -1.18 15.54 12.66
N GLY A 297 0.10 15.27 12.41
CA GLY A 297 1.16 15.32 13.40
C GLY A 297 1.22 14.08 14.30
N GLY A 298 0.42 13.03 14.03
CA GLY A 298 0.41 11.78 14.79
C GLY A 298 1.49 10.78 14.36
N ILE A 299 1.21 9.49 14.57
CA ILE A 299 2.19 8.41 14.43
C ILE A 299 2.75 8.31 13.00
N TRP A 300 1.89 8.32 11.97
CA TRP A 300 2.38 8.27 10.59
C TRP A 300 3.28 9.46 10.26
N ASP A 301 2.88 10.66 10.67
CA ASP A 301 3.68 11.87 10.49
C ASP A 301 4.99 11.84 11.29
N ALA A 302 5.03 11.17 12.44
CA ALA A 302 6.27 10.93 13.19
C ALA A 302 7.23 10.00 12.43
N LEU A 303 6.72 8.95 11.77
CA LEU A 303 7.52 8.06 10.93
C LEU A 303 8.04 8.78 9.68
N LEU A 304 7.20 9.59 9.03
CA LEU A 304 7.61 10.41 7.88
C LEU A 304 8.64 11.47 8.29
N GLY A 305 8.48 12.06 9.48
CA GLY A 305 9.43 13.01 10.07
C GLY A 305 10.82 12.42 10.36
N ASP A 306 10.92 11.11 10.56
CA ASP A 306 12.19 10.37 10.58
C ASP A 306 12.80 10.16 9.17
N GLY A 307 12.16 10.62 8.11
CA GLY A 307 12.54 10.35 6.72
C GLY A 307 12.33 8.90 6.29
N ARG A 308 11.46 8.15 7.00
CA ARG A 308 11.10 6.78 6.65
C ARG A 308 10.22 6.75 5.41
N ARG A 309 10.48 5.80 4.54
CA ARG A 309 9.57 5.46 3.44
C ARG A 309 8.57 4.46 4.00
N PHE A 310 7.51 5.00 4.59
CA PHE A 310 6.46 4.26 5.27
C PHE A 310 5.09 4.76 4.77
N TRP A 311 4.36 3.88 4.09
CA TRP A 311 3.23 4.25 3.27
C TRP A 311 1.88 3.94 3.91
N ASN A 312 0.84 4.61 3.43
CA ASN A 312 -0.54 4.27 3.68
C ASN A 312 -1.12 3.49 2.50
N VAL A 313 -1.84 2.40 2.79
CA VAL A 313 -2.65 1.64 1.83
C VAL A 313 -4.12 1.63 2.27
N GLY A 314 -5.01 1.33 1.34
CA GLY A 314 -6.44 1.16 1.58
C GLY A 314 -6.92 -0.14 0.95
N ASP A 315 -7.44 -1.03 1.79
CA ASP A 315 -7.85 -2.38 1.42
C ASP A 315 -9.24 -2.70 2.02
N SER A 316 -9.91 -3.74 1.55
CA SER A 316 -11.29 -4.04 1.97
C SER A 316 -11.39 -4.78 3.29
N ASP A 317 -10.42 -5.59 3.62
CA ASP A 317 -10.53 -6.57 4.73
C ASP A 317 -11.86 -7.34 4.65
N HIS A 318 -12.23 -7.75 3.41
CA HIS A 318 -13.52 -8.35 3.13
C HIS A 318 -13.64 -9.73 3.76
N HIS A 319 -14.69 -9.93 4.55
CA HIS A 319 -15.03 -11.25 5.12
C HIS A 319 -16.37 -11.76 4.59
N PHE A 320 -17.38 -10.91 4.54
CA PHE A 320 -18.72 -11.27 4.06
C PHE A 320 -19.55 -10.02 3.78
N LYS A 321 -20.55 -10.16 2.94
CA LYS A 321 -21.58 -9.15 2.68
C LYS A 321 -22.91 -9.68 3.13
N THR A 322 -23.47 -9.14 4.20
CA THR A 322 -24.76 -9.55 4.75
C THR A 322 -25.48 -8.39 5.40
N VAL A 323 -26.71 -8.59 5.72
CA VAL A 323 -27.57 -7.67 6.46
C VAL A 323 -27.84 -8.26 7.83
N GLY A 324 -27.94 -7.45 8.85
CA GLY A 324 -28.30 -7.92 10.18
C GLY A 324 -27.40 -7.40 11.28
N THR A 325 -27.39 -8.08 12.43
CA THR A 325 -26.64 -7.67 13.62
C THR A 325 -25.13 -7.78 13.42
N ASN A 326 -24.70 -8.74 12.61
CA ASN A 326 -23.32 -8.92 12.18
C ASN A 326 -23.21 -8.41 10.75
N SER A 327 -23.33 -7.11 10.59
CA SER A 327 -23.27 -6.52 9.26
C SER A 327 -21.87 -6.60 8.69
N SER A 328 -21.82 -6.69 7.38
CA SER A 328 -20.62 -6.96 6.64
C SER A 328 -19.81 -5.73 6.32
N GLY A 329 -18.62 -6.00 5.84
CA GLY A 329 -17.82 -5.09 5.06
C GLY A 329 -18.38 -4.85 3.66
N TYR A 330 -17.57 -4.20 2.86
CA TYR A 330 -17.76 -4.03 1.43
C TYR A 330 -16.95 -5.09 0.67
N PHE A 331 -17.38 -5.40 -0.54
CA PHE A 331 -16.56 -6.21 -1.43
C PHE A 331 -15.27 -5.47 -1.84
N PRO A 332 -14.20 -6.19 -2.23
CA PRO A 332 -12.98 -5.56 -2.70
C PRO A 332 -13.24 -4.56 -3.83
N GLY A 333 -12.73 -3.35 -3.69
CA GLY A 333 -12.92 -2.27 -4.65
C GLY A 333 -14.30 -1.59 -4.64
N GLU A 334 -15.23 -2.03 -3.79
CA GLU A 334 -16.55 -1.38 -3.67
C GLU A 334 -16.45 -0.06 -2.89
N TYR A 335 -15.72 -0.03 -1.79
CA TYR A 335 -15.60 1.14 -0.91
C TYR A 335 -14.13 1.58 -0.76
N ALA A 336 -13.30 0.77 -0.10
CA ALA A 336 -11.87 1.04 0.01
C ALA A 336 -11.11 0.48 -1.18
N LYS A 337 -10.13 1.22 -1.68
CA LYS A 337 -9.16 0.75 -2.68
C LYS A 337 -7.89 1.57 -2.70
N THR A 338 -6.81 0.95 -3.14
CA THR A 338 -5.54 1.61 -3.41
C THR A 338 -5.30 1.75 -4.91
N TYR A 339 -4.93 2.96 -5.32
CA TYR A 339 -4.40 3.25 -6.65
C TYR A 339 -2.88 3.19 -6.59
N VAL A 340 -2.28 2.34 -7.42
CA VAL A 340 -0.83 2.11 -7.48
C VAL A 340 -0.32 2.38 -8.88
N TRP A 341 0.74 3.17 -8.99
CA TRP A 341 1.45 3.34 -10.25
C TRP A 341 2.36 2.15 -10.52
N ILE A 342 2.13 1.46 -11.61
CA ILE A 342 2.96 0.35 -12.07
C ILE A 342 3.79 0.78 -13.28
N ASP A 343 5.11 0.69 -13.14
CA ASP A 343 6.07 0.91 -14.22
C ASP A 343 5.93 -0.19 -15.29
N ASN A 344 5.81 0.19 -16.56
CA ASN A 344 5.65 -0.75 -17.67
C ASN A 344 6.79 -1.77 -17.82
N ARG A 345 7.95 -1.52 -17.20
CA ARG A 345 9.08 -2.47 -17.15
C ARG A 345 8.82 -3.64 -16.19
N ASN A 346 7.88 -3.49 -15.26
CA ASN A 346 7.52 -4.49 -14.28
C ASN A 346 6.10 -5.00 -14.57
N THR A 347 5.94 -6.32 -14.62
CA THR A 347 4.65 -6.96 -14.94
C THR A 347 4.27 -7.97 -13.86
N GLY A 348 2.98 -8.33 -13.81
CA GLY A 348 2.45 -9.30 -12.87
C GLY A 348 2.68 -8.90 -11.41
N ILE A 349 2.91 -9.86 -10.55
CA ILE A 349 3.15 -9.66 -9.11
C ILE A 349 4.33 -8.71 -8.85
N LYS A 350 5.40 -8.80 -9.67
CA LYS A 350 6.54 -7.89 -9.56
C LYS A 350 6.12 -6.44 -9.76
N GLY A 351 5.24 -6.18 -10.72
CA GLY A 351 4.73 -4.83 -10.97
C GLY A 351 4.01 -4.25 -9.76
N VAL A 352 3.11 -5.04 -9.16
CA VAL A 352 2.39 -4.63 -7.94
C VAL A 352 3.36 -4.40 -6.79
N LEU A 353 4.26 -5.36 -6.52
CA LEU A 353 5.21 -5.29 -5.41
C LEU A 353 6.11 -4.05 -5.49
N GLU A 354 6.71 -3.79 -6.66
CA GLU A 354 7.55 -2.61 -6.86
C GLU A 354 6.72 -1.31 -6.86
N GLY A 355 5.49 -1.36 -7.36
CA GLY A 355 4.56 -0.23 -7.32
C GLY A 355 4.23 0.18 -5.89
N VAL A 356 3.83 -0.78 -5.04
CA VAL A 356 3.52 -0.53 -3.63
C VAL A 356 4.77 -0.07 -2.86
N ARG A 357 5.93 -0.70 -3.08
CA ARG A 357 7.21 -0.28 -2.48
C ARG A 357 7.61 1.14 -2.86
N SER A 358 7.29 1.56 -4.07
CA SER A 358 7.65 2.90 -4.55
C SER A 358 6.96 4.02 -3.76
N GLY A 359 5.79 3.75 -3.17
CA GLY A 359 4.94 4.76 -2.54
C GLY A 359 4.23 5.68 -3.52
N LYS A 360 4.38 5.49 -4.84
CA LYS A 360 3.60 6.25 -5.83
C LYS A 360 2.19 5.69 -5.89
N MET A 361 1.42 6.01 -4.84
CA MET A 361 0.07 5.51 -4.64
C MET A 361 -0.75 6.44 -3.74
N PHE A 362 -2.06 6.31 -3.83
CA PHE A 362 -3.03 6.95 -2.97
C PHE A 362 -4.21 6.02 -2.71
N SER A 363 -4.89 6.21 -1.60
CA SER A 363 -6.02 5.38 -1.19
C SER A 363 -7.28 6.21 -1.05
N VAL A 364 -8.44 5.61 -1.36
CA VAL A 364 -9.73 6.30 -1.40
C VAL A 364 -10.84 5.47 -0.75
N PHE A 365 -11.82 6.16 -0.19
CA PHE A 365 -13.12 5.60 0.14
C PHE A 365 -14.19 6.05 -0.86
N GLY A 366 -15.08 5.14 -1.23
CA GLY A 366 -16.29 5.38 -2.01
C GLY A 366 -16.03 6.10 -3.34
N ASP A 367 -14.87 5.85 -3.95
CA ASP A 367 -14.46 6.47 -5.20
C ASP A 367 -14.44 8.01 -5.17
N LEU A 368 -14.14 8.64 -4.02
CA LEU A 368 -14.12 10.10 -3.91
C LEU A 368 -13.31 10.74 -5.03
N ILE A 369 -12.17 10.16 -5.37
CA ILE A 369 -11.39 10.46 -6.59
C ILE A 369 -10.94 9.16 -7.25
N ASN A 370 -10.76 9.20 -8.56
CA ASN A 370 -10.21 8.08 -9.34
C ASN A 370 -8.92 8.43 -10.09
N ALA A 371 -8.43 9.65 -9.93
CA ALA A 371 -7.15 10.08 -10.47
C ALA A 371 -6.54 11.17 -9.58
N LEU A 372 -5.22 11.07 -9.36
CA LEU A 372 -4.42 12.03 -8.61
C LEU A 372 -3.04 12.19 -9.25
N ASP A 373 -2.68 13.43 -9.61
CA ASP A 373 -1.32 13.84 -9.95
C ASP A 373 -0.89 14.85 -8.87
N PHE A 374 -0.11 14.35 -7.93
CA PHE A 374 0.48 15.15 -6.85
C PHE A 374 1.99 15.13 -7.00
N ASN A 375 2.55 16.29 -7.29
CA ASN A 375 3.97 16.43 -7.53
C ASN A 375 4.53 17.74 -6.99
N ILE A 376 5.84 17.77 -6.80
CA ILE A 376 6.59 18.96 -6.38
C ILE A 376 7.74 19.17 -7.34
N ALA A 377 7.88 20.39 -7.84
CA ALA A 377 8.88 20.76 -8.83
C ALA A 377 9.67 22.00 -8.43
N SER A 378 10.92 22.07 -8.87
CA SER A 378 11.81 23.23 -8.78
C SER A 378 12.66 23.33 -10.04
N GLY A 379 13.60 24.27 -10.09
CA GLY A 379 14.61 24.33 -11.15
C GLY A 379 15.47 23.07 -11.27
N ALA A 380 15.57 22.27 -10.21
CA ALA A 380 16.35 21.04 -10.17
C ALA A 380 15.60 19.80 -10.71
N GLY A 381 14.29 19.90 -10.94
CA GLY A 381 13.48 18.79 -11.44
C GLY A 381 12.09 18.68 -10.78
N LYS A 382 11.49 17.50 -10.93
CA LYS A 382 10.15 17.18 -10.44
C LYS A 382 10.21 15.85 -9.66
N SER A 383 9.45 15.76 -8.58
CA SER A 383 9.20 14.50 -7.85
C SER A 383 7.72 14.31 -7.58
N GLU A 384 7.28 13.06 -7.52
CA GLU A 384 5.91 12.63 -7.32
C GLU A 384 5.78 11.81 -6.03
N MET A 385 4.58 11.37 -5.67
CA MET A 385 4.32 10.53 -4.48
C MET A 385 5.35 9.40 -4.35
N GLY A 386 5.83 9.15 -3.13
CA GLY A 386 6.89 8.19 -2.81
C GLY A 386 8.31 8.68 -3.10
N GLY A 387 8.47 9.69 -3.95
CA GLY A 387 9.76 10.21 -4.39
C GLY A 387 10.32 11.35 -3.54
N GLU A 388 11.49 11.83 -3.98
CA GLU A 388 12.23 12.89 -3.30
C GLU A 388 12.73 13.93 -4.29
N LEU A 389 12.42 15.20 -4.04
CA LEU A 389 12.97 16.35 -4.75
C LEU A 389 14.16 16.91 -3.95
N LYS A 390 15.27 17.11 -4.63
CA LYS A 390 16.42 17.86 -4.08
C LYS A 390 16.32 19.32 -4.49
N ALA A 391 16.18 20.21 -3.52
CA ALA A 391 16.11 21.66 -3.73
C ALA A 391 17.32 22.35 -3.10
N LYS A 392 17.64 23.57 -3.57
CA LYS A 392 18.62 24.43 -2.89
C LYS A 392 17.96 25.20 -1.76
N ALA A 393 18.73 25.58 -0.76
CA ALA A 393 18.26 26.46 0.30
C ALA A 393 17.79 27.81 -0.29
N GLY A 394 16.56 28.22 0.05
CA GLY A 394 15.94 29.43 -0.47
C GLY A 394 15.32 29.29 -1.88
N GLU A 395 15.36 28.11 -2.48
CA GLU A 395 14.73 27.87 -3.78
C GLU A 395 13.20 27.90 -3.68
N THR A 396 12.56 28.52 -4.65
CA THR A 396 11.10 28.45 -4.79
C THR A 396 10.69 27.11 -5.39
N VAL A 397 9.80 26.43 -4.71
CA VAL A 397 9.28 25.11 -5.09
C VAL A 397 7.78 25.22 -5.33
N THR A 398 7.32 24.57 -6.39
CA THR A 398 5.90 24.54 -6.78
C THR A 398 5.31 23.17 -6.52
N VAL A 399 4.29 23.13 -5.69
CA VAL A 399 3.42 21.96 -5.48
C VAL A 399 2.29 22.02 -6.50
N THR A 400 2.07 20.96 -7.24
CA THR A 400 0.95 20.80 -8.16
C THR A 400 0.04 19.69 -7.67
N ILE A 401 -1.24 19.99 -7.57
CA ILE A 401 -2.29 19.05 -7.16
C ILE A 401 -3.33 19.02 -8.28
N ARG A 402 -3.53 17.85 -8.88
CA ARG A 402 -4.54 17.61 -9.90
C ARG A 402 -5.30 16.36 -9.54
N PHE A 403 -6.60 16.44 -9.44
CA PHE A 403 -7.46 15.30 -9.08
C PHE A 403 -8.73 15.27 -9.91
N LYS A 404 -9.32 14.09 -10.00
CA LYS A 404 -10.56 13.86 -10.73
C LYS A 404 -11.44 12.86 -9.98
N SER A 405 -12.73 13.15 -9.87
CA SER A 405 -13.73 12.21 -9.39
C SER A 405 -14.38 11.46 -10.56
N PRO A 406 -14.81 10.21 -10.38
CA PRO A 406 -15.58 9.49 -11.37
C PRO A 406 -17.01 10.08 -11.51
N ASP A 407 -17.73 9.66 -12.54
CA ASP A 407 -19.12 10.08 -12.73
C ASP A 407 -20.06 9.41 -11.72
N HIS A 408 -19.69 8.25 -11.20
CA HIS A 408 -20.41 7.51 -10.17
C HIS A 408 -19.46 6.58 -9.39
N ASN A 409 -19.86 6.22 -8.16
CA ASN A 409 -19.18 5.26 -7.31
C ASN A 409 -19.52 3.81 -7.69
N ASN A 410 -18.85 2.84 -7.05
CA ASN A 410 -19.07 1.40 -7.26
C ASN A 410 -20.19 0.81 -6.38
N TYR A 411 -20.77 1.56 -5.45
CA TYR A 411 -21.77 1.03 -4.53
C TYR A 411 -23.05 0.57 -5.25
N GLN A 412 -23.41 -0.70 -5.08
CA GLN A 412 -24.48 -1.35 -5.85
C GLN A 412 -25.59 -1.97 -4.98
N TYR A 413 -25.46 -1.97 -3.65
CA TYR A 413 -26.29 -2.76 -2.75
C TYR A 413 -27.15 -1.90 -1.80
N PRO A 414 -28.15 -1.18 -2.29
CA PRO A 414 -29.08 -0.51 -1.41
C PRO A 414 -30.00 -1.54 -0.74
N ILE A 415 -30.31 -1.33 0.53
CA ILE A 415 -31.34 -2.09 1.24
C ILE A 415 -32.52 -1.17 1.49
N ASN A 416 -33.74 -1.66 1.24
CA ASN A 416 -34.98 -0.89 1.43
C ASN A 416 -34.95 0.51 0.81
N GLY A 417 -34.42 0.61 -0.42
CA GLY A 417 -34.31 1.87 -1.14
C GLY A 417 -33.18 2.78 -0.63
N GLY A 418 -32.15 2.19 -0.01
CA GLY A 418 -30.98 2.92 0.48
C GLY A 418 -30.38 3.90 -0.51
N VAL A 419 -29.85 4.96 0.02
CA VAL A 419 -29.23 6.07 -0.72
C VAL A 419 -27.80 5.73 -1.15
N ASN A 420 -27.18 6.61 -1.93
CA ASN A 420 -25.76 6.56 -2.30
C ASN A 420 -25.35 5.52 -3.35
N VAL A 421 -26.30 4.75 -3.89
CA VAL A 421 -26.05 3.87 -5.03
C VAL A 421 -25.79 4.69 -6.28
N ASN A 422 -24.70 4.38 -6.97
CA ASN A 422 -24.35 5.04 -8.23
C ASN A 422 -24.24 6.58 -8.13
N MET A 423 -23.85 7.07 -6.96
CA MET A 423 -23.67 8.50 -6.69
C MET A 423 -22.40 9.04 -7.30
N ARG A 424 -22.45 10.26 -7.82
CA ARG A 424 -21.24 11.02 -8.17
C ARG A 424 -20.61 11.59 -6.91
N PRO A 425 -19.40 11.17 -6.54
CA PRO A 425 -18.68 11.77 -5.43
C PRO A 425 -18.15 13.17 -5.80
N VAL A 426 -18.17 14.10 -4.85
CA VAL A 426 -17.72 15.48 -5.06
C VAL A 426 -16.77 15.86 -3.91
N VAL A 427 -15.56 16.29 -4.26
CA VAL A 427 -14.59 16.80 -3.27
C VAL A 427 -15.02 18.19 -2.83
N ASP A 428 -15.15 18.40 -1.52
CA ASP A 428 -15.38 19.71 -0.87
C ASP A 428 -14.06 20.48 -0.77
N HIS A 429 -13.05 19.85 -0.14
CA HIS A 429 -11.73 20.46 -0.01
C HIS A 429 -10.58 19.43 -0.03
N VAL A 430 -9.39 19.96 -0.31
CA VAL A 430 -8.12 19.23 -0.27
C VAL A 430 -7.14 19.98 0.63
N ASP A 431 -6.61 19.30 1.62
CA ASP A 431 -5.57 19.80 2.52
C ASP A 431 -4.17 19.41 2.01
N LEU A 432 -3.27 20.38 1.94
CA LEU A 432 -1.83 20.17 1.81
C LEU A 432 -1.21 20.17 3.20
N ILE A 433 -0.66 19.04 3.60
CA ILE A 433 -0.04 18.80 4.90
C ILE A 433 1.46 18.73 4.72
N ALA A 434 2.22 19.42 5.56
CA ALA A 434 3.67 19.37 5.57
C ALA A 434 4.23 19.18 6.98
N GLY A 435 5.32 18.44 7.08
CA GLY A 435 6.08 18.25 8.31
C GLY A 435 7.59 18.23 8.04
N ASP A 436 8.37 18.59 9.04
CA ASP A 436 9.82 18.58 8.94
C ASP A 436 10.38 17.17 8.99
N VAL A 437 11.44 16.93 8.23
CA VAL A 437 12.21 15.69 8.27
C VAL A 437 13.50 15.95 9.04
N THR A 438 13.71 15.17 10.10
CA THR A 438 14.86 15.24 10.98
C THR A 438 15.64 13.92 10.95
N PRO A 439 16.88 13.88 11.43
CA PRO A 439 17.60 12.61 11.58
C PRO A 439 16.82 11.60 12.43
N ARG A 440 16.87 10.33 12.03
CA ARG A 440 16.20 9.24 12.75
C ARG A 440 16.67 9.14 14.18
N ALA A 441 15.72 8.99 15.10
CA ALA A 441 16.04 8.65 16.48
C ALA A 441 16.65 7.24 16.57
N ALA A 442 17.66 7.08 17.42
CA ALA A 442 18.25 5.77 17.66
C ALA A 442 17.34 4.90 18.54
N ALA A 443 17.34 3.59 18.29
CA ALA A 443 16.62 2.62 19.12
C ALA A 443 16.98 2.77 20.60
N GLY A 444 15.99 2.64 21.49
CA GLY A 444 16.15 2.79 22.93
C GLY A 444 16.21 4.23 23.44
N THR A 445 16.12 5.25 22.57
CA THR A 445 16.02 6.65 22.98
C THR A 445 14.55 7.10 23.10
N PRO A 446 14.24 8.15 23.89
CA PRO A 446 12.88 8.69 23.98
C PRO A 446 12.30 9.11 22.61
N GLY A 447 13.14 9.60 21.69
CA GLY A 447 12.74 9.95 20.33
C GLY A 447 12.22 8.75 19.53
N TYR A 448 12.74 7.55 19.80
CA TYR A 448 12.31 6.33 19.12
C TYR A 448 10.88 5.89 19.49
N SER A 449 10.39 6.31 20.65
CA SER A 449 9.03 6.05 21.10
C SER A 449 8.07 7.24 20.86
N LYS A 450 8.58 8.34 20.28
CA LYS A 450 7.77 9.54 20.05
C LYS A 450 6.67 9.25 19.01
N GLU A 451 5.42 9.54 19.39
CA GLU A 451 4.23 9.30 18.57
C GLU A 451 3.84 10.50 17.69
N THR A 452 4.58 11.62 17.80
CA THR A 452 4.19 12.87 17.13
C THR A 452 5.34 13.49 16.34
N ASN A 453 4.97 14.15 15.24
CA ASN A 453 5.81 15.18 14.61
C ASN A 453 5.17 16.55 14.82
N ASP A 454 5.63 17.27 15.83
CA ASP A 454 5.02 18.54 16.27
C ASP A 454 5.13 19.67 15.22
N SER A 455 5.96 19.50 14.19
CA SER A 455 6.08 20.44 13.08
C SER A 455 5.00 20.25 12.01
N THR A 456 4.30 19.11 12.03
CA THR A 456 3.32 18.76 11.00
C THR A 456 2.04 19.56 11.17
N LYS A 457 1.59 20.15 10.08
CA LYS A 457 0.33 20.90 10.03
C LYS A 457 -0.25 20.95 8.63
N VAL A 458 -1.52 21.25 8.54
CA VAL A 458 -2.15 21.72 7.30
C VAL A 458 -1.59 23.11 6.99
N ILE A 459 -0.89 23.24 5.86
CA ILE A 459 -0.27 24.50 5.44
C ILE A 459 -1.11 25.25 4.42
N ALA A 460 -2.02 24.56 3.75
CA ALA A 460 -3.02 25.14 2.86
C ALA A 460 -4.22 24.19 2.74
N THR A 461 -5.40 24.78 2.62
CA THR A 461 -6.65 24.09 2.29
C THR A 461 -7.20 24.69 1.02
N PHE A 462 -7.53 23.87 0.04
CA PHE A 462 -8.04 24.28 -1.27
C PHE A 462 -9.49 23.83 -1.41
N THR A 463 -10.33 24.69 -1.96
CA THR A 463 -11.76 24.46 -2.21
C THR A 463 -12.07 24.65 -3.69
N SER A 464 -13.31 24.46 -4.09
CA SER A 464 -13.77 24.69 -5.46
C SER A 464 -13.53 26.11 -5.99
N THR A 465 -13.21 27.06 -5.13
CA THR A 465 -12.84 28.43 -5.52
C THR A 465 -11.37 28.57 -5.90
N ASP A 466 -10.51 27.62 -5.50
CA ASP A 466 -9.07 27.67 -5.67
C ASP A 466 -8.58 26.88 -6.88
N TRP A 467 -9.22 25.75 -7.18
CA TRP A 467 -8.85 24.94 -8.35
C TRP A 467 -9.63 25.32 -9.60
N LYS A 468 -9.04 24.99 -10.74
CA LYS A 468 -9.65 25.18 -12.05
C LYS A 468 -9.70 23.84 -12.79
N LEU A 469 -10.81 23.60 -13.49
CA LEU A 469 -10.91 22.45 -14.38
C LEU A 469 -9.96 22.67 -15.57
N ASP A 470 -9.02 21.75 -15.76
CA ASP A 470 -8.11 21.79 -16.90
C ASP A 470 -8.70 21.08 -18.14
N LYS A 471 -7.98 21.14 -19.27
CA LYS A 471 -8.40 20.54 -20.54
C LYS A 471 -8.56 19.01 -20.50
N ASP A 472 -7.93 18.35 -19.54
CA ASP A 472 -7.95 16.90 -19.35
C ASP A 472 -9.03 16.47 -18.34
N GLY A 473 -9.81 17.43 -17.83
CA GLY A 473 -10.90 17.21 -16.89
C GLY A 473 -10.47 17.05 -15.44
N TYR A 474 -9.26 17.50 -15.08
CA TYR A 474 -8.79 17.53 -13.70
C TYR A 474 -9.07 18.88 -13.04
N ASN A 475 -9.48 18.83 -11.79
CA ASN A 475 -9.41 19.98 -10.89
C ASN A 475 -7.95 20.22 -10.53
N THR A 476 -7.42 21.40 -10.89
CA THR A 476 -5.98 21.69 -10.78
C THR A 476 -5.75 22.94 -9.94
N VAL A 477 -4.87 22.83 -8.95
CA VAL A 477 -4.38 23.93 -8.12
C VAL A 477 -2.87 23.82 -7.91
N THR A 478 -2.22 24.97 -7.72
CA THR A 478 -0.79 25.05 -7.43
C THR A 478 -0.54 25.84 -6.15
N TYR A 479 0.52 25.46 -5.43
CA TYR A 479 0.98 26.15 -4.24
C TYR A 479 2.49 26.32 -4.31
N THR A 480 2.99 27.50 -3.99
CA THR A 480 4.42 27.79 -3.97
C THR A 480 4.92 28.05 -2.56
N TYR A 481 6.11 27.55 -2.27
CA TYR A 481 6.79 27.84 -1.01
C TYR A 481 8.30 27.94 -1.22
N THR A 482 9.00 28.50 -0.22
CA THR A 482 10.47 28.58 -0.23
C THR A 482 11.05 27.41 0.56
N ALA A 483 11.86 26.58 -0.09
CA ALA A 483 12.50 25.43 0.54
C ALA A 483 13.66 25.90 1.45
N THR A 484 13.49 25.75 2.76
CA THR A 484 14.50 26.18 3.77
C THR A 484 15.03 25.03 4.63
N LYS A 485 14.34 23.90 4.60
CA LYS A 485 14.64 22.70 5.42
C LYS A 485 14.08 21.45 4.77
N ASN A 486 14.52 20.28 5.23
CA ASN A 486 13.99 19.01 4.78
C ASN A 486 12.56 18.85 5.27
N GLN A 487 11.63 18.51 4.36
CA GLN A 487 10.21 18.35 4.65
C GLN A 487 9.62 17.21 3.84
N TYR A 488 8.50 16.68 4.29
CA TYR A 488 7.59 15.90 3.47
C TYR A 488 6.27 16.65 3.29
N PHE A 489 5.58 16.33 2.22
CA PHE A 489 4.28 16.88 1.86
C PHE A 489 3.35 15.74 1.51
N ARG A 490 2.13 15.76 2.03
CA ARG A 490 1.09 14.80 1.70
C ARG A 490 -0.26 15.48 1.58
N LEU A 491 -1.22 14.81 0.93
CA LEU A 491 -2.57 15.30 0.78
C LEU A 491 -3.55 14.44 1.56
N ARG A 492 -4.62 15.07 1.99
CA ARG A 492 -5.91 14.43 2.24
C ARG A 492 -7.01 15.29 1.62
N GLY A 493 -8.13 14.68 1.25
CA GLY A 493 -9.30 15.43 0.81
C GLY A 493 -10.56 14.68 1.18
N THR A 494 -11.67 15.40 1.22
CA THR A 494 -12.96 14.88 1.65
C THR A 494 -14.12 15.54 0.89
N ASN A 495 -15.28 14.91 0.92
CA ASN A 495 -16.54 15.50 0.46
C ASN A 495 -17.26 16.30 1.55
N LEU A 496 -16.74 16.33 2.77
CA LEU A 496 -17.33 17.03 3.89
C LEU A 496 -16.85 18.48 3.97
N GLY A 497 -17.72 19.38 4.43
CA GLY A 497 -17.35 20.75 4.78
C GLY A 497 -16.43 20.82 6.01
N MET A 498 -15.86 22.00 6.24
CA MET A 498 -14.88 22.25 7.31
C MET A 498 -15.39 21.95 8.71
N ASN A 499 -16.70 22.12 8.99
CA ASN A 499 -17.30 21.94 10.30
C ASN A 499 -18.67 21.27 10.18
N VAL A 500 -18.68 20.00 9.88
CA VAL A 500 -19.89 19.17 9.86
C VAL A 500 -20.07 18.56 11.25
N PRO A 501 -21.20 18.81 11.93
CA PRO A 501 -21.42 18.33 13.29
C PRO A 501 -21.24 16.82 13.44
N GLY A 502 -20.34 16.40 14.32
CA GLY A 502 -20.04 14.99 14.58
C GLY A 502 -19.08 14.33 13.60
N GLU A 503 -18.76 14.98 12.46
CA GLU A 503 -17.90 14.39 11.41
C GLU A 503 -16.60 15.17 11.21
N THR A 504 -16.63 16.51 11.16
CA THR A 504 -15.41 17.33 10.96
C THR A 504 -15.33 18.52 11.91
N SER A 505 -14.11 18.93 12.24
CA SER A 505 -13.78 20.17 12.93
C SER A 505 -12.57 20.84 12.29
N ASN A 506 -12.74 22.04 11.76
CA ASN A 506 -11.70 22.75 11.00
C ASN A 506 -11.07 21.86 9.90
N GLY A 507 -11.90 21.11 9.17
CA GLY A 507 -11.49 20.18 8.12
C GLY A 507 -10.84 18.89 8.61
N ASN A 508 -10.62 18.71 9.92
CA ASN A 508 -10.09 17.46 10.46
C ASN A 508 -11.23 16.48 10.72
N PRO A 509 -11.06 15.19 10.37
CA PRO A 509 -12.04 14.17 10.71
C PRO A 509 -12.13 14.01 12.23
N LEU A 510 -13.35 13.87 12.74
CA LEU A 510 -13.62 13.53 14.13
C LEU A 510 -13.69 12.01 14.31
N PRO A 511 -13.53 11.51 15.54
CA PRO A 511 -13.66 10.07 15.79
C PRO A 511 -15.09 9.61 15.50
N ASP A 512 -15.20 8.54 14.70
CA ASP A 512 -16.47 7.97 14.30
C ASP A 512 -17.33 7.58 15.52
N GLN A 513 -18.61 7.90 15.46
CA GLN A 513 -19.54 7.58 16.52
C GLN A 513 -20.30 6.29 16.20
N LYS A 514 -20.56 5.48 17.23
CA LYS A 514 -21.36 4.28 17.10
C LYS A 514 -22.79 4.65 16.68
N THR A 515 -23.33 3.94 15.69
CA THR A 515 -24.73 4.11 15.32
C THR A 515 -25.66 3.67 16.47
N THR A 516 -26.72 4.42 16.69
CA THR A 516 -27.77 4.09 17.66
C THR A 516 -28.93 3.29 17.05
N VAL A 517 -28.94 3.12 15.74
CA VAL A 517 -29.95 2.33 15.03
C VAL A 517 -29.69 0.85 15.28
N THR A 518 -30.69 0.11 15.76
CA THR A 518 -30.55 -1.29 16.18
C THR A 518 -31.31 -2.28 15.32
N GLU A 519 -32.34 -1.81 14.59
CA GLU A 519 -33.01 -2.67 13.62
C GLU A 519 -32.07 -3.02 12.46
N PRO A 520 -31.88 -4.29 12.09
CA PRO A 520 -30.78 -4.72 11.22
C PRO A 520 -30.68 -4.00 9.87
N ASP A 521 -31.77 -3.96 9.09
CA ASP A 521 -31.76 -3.34 7.76
C ASP A 521 -31.62 -1.82 7.85
N ALA A 522 -32.30 -1.20 8.80
CA ALA A 522 -32.17 0.23 9.03
C ALA A 522 -30.76 0.61 9.52
N ARG A 523 -30.17 -0.22 10.35
CA ARG A 523 -28.80 -0.04 10.82
C ARG A 523 -27.80 -0.16 9.66
N PHE A 524 -27.92 -1.17 8.82
CA PHE A 524 -27.10 -1.34 7.63
C PHE A 524 -27.20 -0.13 6.70
N ASN A 525 -28.40 0.33 6.40
CA ASN A 525 -28.63 1.51 5.58
C ASN A 525 -28.07 2.79 6.22
N ALA A 526 -28.22 2.97 7.54
CA ALA A 526 -27.69 4.13 8.25
C ALA A 526 -26.15 4.18 8.18
N ILE A 527 -25.48 3.04 8.39
CA ILE A 527 -24.02 2.95 8.29
C ILE A 527 -23.55 3.23 6.86
N ASN A 528 -24.19 2.62 5.85
CA ASN A 528 -23.85 2.88 4.45
C ASN A 528 -24.08 4.36 4.06
N ALA A 529 -25.20 4.93 4.47
CA ALA A 529 -25.49 6.34 4.21
C ALA A 529 -24.42 7.24 4.83
N ARG A 530 -24.01 6.97 6.06
CA ARG A 530 -22.93 7.69 6.71
C ARG A 530 -21.62 7.53 5.96
N ASN A 531 -21.22 6.30 5.64
CA ASN A 531 -19.95 6.02 4.99
C ASN A 531 -19.81 6.75 3.64
N TYR A 532 -20.87 6.77 2.82
CA TYR A 532 -20.84 7.47 1.52
C TYR A 532 -21.11 8.98 1.62
N ASN A 533 -21.54 9.48 2.78
CA ASN A 533 -21.60 10.92 3.06
C ASN A 533 -20.32 11.45 3.69
N ASP A 534 -19.39 10.58 4.09
CA ASP A 534 -18.13 10.92 4.75
C ASP A 534 -16.99 10.17 4.08
N LEU A 535 -16.59 10.70 2.92
CA LEU A 535 -15.58 10.10 2.05
C LEU A 535 -14.24 10.83 2.19
N TRP A 536 -13.17 10.06 2.18
CA TRP A 536 -11.81 10.55 2.29
C TRP A 536 -10.90 9.94 1.22
N PHE A 537 -9.87 10.68 0.84
CA PHE A 537 -8.68 10.16 0.19
C PHE A 537 -7.41 10.66 0.88
N TYR A 538 -6.37 9.84 0.83
CA TYR A 538 -5.04 10.18 1.35
C TYR A 538 -3.99 9.83 0.31
N SER A 539 -3.08 10.76 0.03
CA SER A 539 -1.89 10.49 -0.79
C SER A 539 -0.74 10.01 0.07
N ASN A 540 0.14 9.21 -0.51
CA ASN A 540 1.48 9.07 0.07
C ASN A 540 2.31 10.35 -0.16
N PRO A 541 3.37 10.57 0.64
CA PRO A 541 4.09 11.83 0.63
C PRO A 541 5.05 11.98 -0.56
N VAL A 542 5.38 13.23 -0.85
CA VAL A 542 6.57 13.63 -1.59
C VAL A 542 7.55 14.24 -0.60
N PHE A 543 8.82 13.84 -0.64
CA PHE A 543 9.87 14.41 0.19
C PHE A 543 10.61 15.52 -0.54
N VAL A 544 11.02 16.54 0.20
CA VAL A 544 11.90 17.62 -0.29
C VAL A 544 13.10 17.70 0.63
N THR A 545 14.28 17.46 0.09
CA THR A 545 15.55 17.63 0.80
C THR A 545 16.24 18.90 0.31
N VAL A 546 16.77 19.67 1.26
CA VAL A 546 17.43 20.93 0.99
C VAL A 546 18.93 20.74 1.16
N GLY A 547 19.65 20.85 0.04
CA GLY A 547 21.11 20.85 0.01
C GLY A 547 21.68 22.25 0.21
N SER A 548 22.92 22.31 0.69
CA SER A 548 23.74 23.54 0.76
C SER A 548 24.09 24.06 -0.63
#